data_4a28746b29b53824d4df04bba4feee9d
#
_entry.id   4a28746b29b53824d4df04bba4feee9d
#
_cell.length_a   1.000
_cell.length_b   1.000
_cell.length_c   1.000
_cell.angle_alpha   90.00
_cell.angle_beta   90.00
_cell.angle_gamma   90.00
#
_symmetry.space_group_name_H-M   'P 1'
#
loop_
_entity.id
_entity.type
_entity.pdbx_description
1 polymer ?
#
loop_
_entity_poly.entity_id
_entity_poly.type
_entity_poly.pdbx_seq_one_letter_code
_entity_poly.pdbx_strand_id
1 'polypeptide(L)' 'MAKVTVELPSDEARALAQLVKRLGYDDAERLSSRYDGGEERDAMLSSIDKLKRALAEAGFAPR' A
#
# COMPACT_ATOMS: atom_id res chain seq x y z
N MET A 1 -0.36 15.00 -10.32
CA MET A 1 -0.39 14.10 -9.16
C MET A 1 -1.79 14.05 -8.58
N ALA A 2 -2.20 12.89 -8.09
CA ALA A 2 -3.49 12.73 -7.46
C ALA A 2 -3.35 12.77 -5.94
N LYS A 3 -4.30 13.40 -5.28
CA LYS A 3 -4.40 13.35 -3.82
C LYS A 3 -5.64 12.55 -3.47
N VAL A 4 -5.45 11.46 -2.72
CA VAL A 4 -6.54 10.58 -2.32
C VAL A 4 -6.70 10.67 -0.81
N THR A 5 -7.92 11.00 -0.37
CA THR A 5 -8.24 11.09 1.05
C THR A 5 -9.31 10.06 1.38
N VAL A 6 -9.05 9.26 2.41
CA VAL A 6 -9.96 8.20 2.83
C VAL A 6 -10.13 8.28 4.35
N GLU A 7 -11.39 8.22 4.81
CA GLU A 7 -11.69 8.13 6.23
C GLU A 7 -12.06 6.68 6.55
N LEU A 8 -11.39 6.12 7.54
CA LEU A 8 -11.59 4.72 7.93
C LEU A 8 -11.86 4.61 9.44
N PRO A 9 -12.82 3.77 9.85
CA PRO A 9 -12.92 3.39 11.26
C PRO A 9 -11.60 2.77 11.74
N SER A 10 -11.34 2.84 13.04
CA SER A 10 -10.08 2.38 13.60
C SER A 10 -9.76 0.92 13.31
N ASP A 11 -10.77 0.05 13.31
CA ASP A 11 -10.56 -1.36 13.00
C ASP A 11 -10.15 -1.57 11.55
N GLU A 12 -10.74 -0.82 10.62
CA GLU A 12 -10.37 -0.90 9.20
C GLU A 12 -8.98 -0.31 8.95
N ALA A 13 -8.65 0.81 9.59
CA ALA A 13 -7.33 1.41 9.47
C ALA A 13 -6.25 0.44 9.97
N ARG A 14 -6.52 -0.23 11.08
CA ARG A 14 -5.59 -1.22 11.65
C ARG A 14 -5.43 -2.42 10.73
N ALA A 15 -6.54 -2.90 10.17
CA ALA A 15 -6.51 -4.03 9.23
C ALA A 15 -5.75 -3.66 7.95
N LEU A 16 -5.95 -2.44 7.44
CA LEU A 16 -5.23 -1.96 6.26
C LEU A 16 -3.73 -1.87 6.53
N ALA A 17 -3.34 -1.41 7.71
CA ALA A 17 -1.93 -1.35 8.09
C ALA A 17 -1.28 -2.74 8.06
N GLN A 18 -2.00 -3.76 8.54
CA GLN A 18 -1.52 -5.14 8.48
C GLN A 18 -1.45 -5.65 7.03
N LEU A 19 -2.44 -5.32 6.22
CA LEU A 19 -2.45 -5.73 4.82
C LEU A 19 -1.24 -5.17 4.07
N VAL A 20 -0.99 -3.86 4.16
CA VAL A 20 0.12 -3.24 3.43
C VAL A 20 1.47 -3.69 3.96
N LYS A 21 1.57 -4.05 5.24
CA LYS A 21 2.79 -4.62 5.80
C LYS A 21 3.14 -5.95 5.13
N ARG A 22 2.14 -6.75 4.83
CA ARG A 22 2.31 -8.09 4.26
C ARG A 22 2.49 -8.09 2.75
N LEU A 23 2.13 -7.00 2.08
CA LEU A 23 2.31 -6.87 0.64
C LEU A 23 3.78 -6.58 0.32
N GLY A 24 4.38 -7.45 -0.48
CA GLY A 24 5.79 -7.32 -0.88
C GLY A 24 5.96 -7.35 -2.38
N TYR A 25 7.21 -7.47 -2.82
CA TYR A 25 7.57 -7.48 -4.23
C TYR A 25 6.85 -8.58 -5.01
N ASP A 26 6.83 -9.79 -4.47
CA ASP A 26 6.20 -10.93 -5.15
C ASP A 26 4.70 -10.71 -5.35
N ASP A 27 4.05 -10.10 -4.37
CA ASP A 27 2.61 -9.78 -4.49
C ASP A 27 2.38 -8.73 -5.56
N ALA A 28 3.18 -7.68 -5.58
CA ALA A 28 3.07 -6.63 -6.58
C ALA A 28 3.32 -7.19 -7.98
N GLU A 29 4.30 -8.06 -8.14
CA GLU A 29 4.59 -8.68 -9.42
C GLU A 29 3.45 -9.56 -9.89
N ARG A 30 2.90 -10.37 -9.00
CA ARG A 30 1.78 -11.26 -9.32
C ARG A 30 0.51 -10.50 -9.72
N LEU A 31 0.26 -9.37 -9.06
CA LEU A 31 -0.96 -8.60 -9.24
C LEU A 31 -0.87 -7.52 -10.33
N SER A 32 0.33 -7.23 -10.81
CA SER A 32 0.54 -6.21 -11.83
C SER A 32 0.44 -6.78 -13.25
N SER A 33 0.33 -5.88 -14.22
CA SER A 33 0.38 -6.25 -15.64
C SER A 33 1.76 -6.80 -15.98
N ARG A 34 1.78 -7.87 -16.78
CA ARG A 34 3.03 -8.50 -17.23
C ARG A 34 3.58 -7.88 -18.51
N TYR A 35 2.86 -6.94 -19.10
CA TYR A 35 3.15 -6.44 -20.46
C TYR A 35 3.79 -5.05 -20.48
N ASP A 36 4.03 -4.45 -19.32
CA ASP A 36 4.51 -3.07 -19.24
C ASP A 36 5.95 -2.94 -18.76
N GLY A 37 6.73 -4.01 -18.76
CA GLY A 37 8.13 -3.97 -18.33
C GLY A 37 8.33 -3.76 -16.83
N GLY A 38 7.29 -3.94 -16.02
CA GLY A 38 7.37 -3.81 -14.57
C GLY A 38 7.02 -2.42 -14.04
N GLU A 39 6.56 -1.53 -14.89
CA GLU A 39 6.18 -0.18 -14.46
C GLU A 39 5.03 -0.19 -13.46
N GLU A 40 4.00 -1.00 -13.70
CA GLU A 40 2.85 -1.11 -12.79
C GLU A 40 3.29 -1.71 -11.45
N ARG A 41 4.12 -2.75 -11.48
CA ARG A 41 4.68 -3.35 -10.27
C ARG A 41 5.42 -2.31 -9.43
N ASP A 42 6.29 -1.53 -10.06
CA ASP A 42 7.08 -0.52 -9.36
C ASP A 42 6.19 0.58 -8.79
N ALA A 43 5.15 0.97 -9.52
CA ALA A 43 4.18 1.95 -9.04
C ALA A 43 3.39 1.41 -7.83
N MET A 44 3.02 0.13 -7.86
CA MET A 44 2.35 -0.52 -6.74
C MET A 44 3.23 -0.52 -5.49
N LEU A 45 4.51 -0.88 -5.64
CA LEU A 45 5.44 -0.90 -4.51
C LEU A 45 5.65 0.50 -3.92
N SER A 46 5.78 1.50 -4.78
CA SER A 46 5.91 2.87 -4.34
C SER A 46 4.67 3.36 -3.60
N SER A 47 3.47 3.04 -4.10
CA SER A 47 2.23 3.44 -3.45
C SER A 47 2.00 2.73 -2.13
N ILE A 48 2.38 1.45 -2.03
CA ILE A 48 2.33 0.70 -0.76
C ILE A 48 3.22 1.38 0.28
N ASP A 49 4.42 1.79 -0.10
CA ASP A 49 5.35 2.47 0.81
C ASP A 49 4.78 3.79 1.32
N LYS A 50 4.20 4.59 0.43
CA LYS A 50 3.57 5.85 0.80
C LYS A 50 2.37 5.64 1.72
N LEU A 51 1.58 4.60 1.46
CA LEU A 51 0.43 4.26 2.29
C LEU A 51 0.86 3.82 3.69
N LYS A 52 1.92 3.03 3.79
CA LYS A 52 2.50 2.65 5.09
C LYS A 52 2.87 3.87 5.92
N ARG A 53 3.51 4.86 5.29
CA ARG A 53 3.90 6.10 5.98
C ARG A 53 2.68 6.89 6.45
N ALA A 54 1.67 7.01 5.60
CA ALA A 54 0.44 7.73 5.96
C ALA A 54 -0.27 7.07 7.14
N LEU A 55 -0.35 5.73 7.13
CA LEU A 55 -0.96 4.97 8.23
C LEU A 55 -0.15 5.12 9.52
N ALA A 56 1.17 5.10 9.43
CA ALA A 56 2.04 5.28 10.59
C ALA A 56 1.86 6.68 11.19
N GLU A 57 1.76 7.70 10.37
CA GLU A 57 1.53 9.07 10.83
C GLU A 57 0.18 9.21 11.52
N ALA A 58 -0.81 8.43 11.09
CA ALA A 58 -2.13 8.42 11.71
C ALA A 58 -2.20 7.54 12.98
N GLY A 59 -1.09 6.91 13.37
CA GLY A 59 -1.02 6.09 14.57
C GLY A 59 -1.29 4.60 14.36
N PHE A 60 -1.29 4.13 13.12
CA PHE A 60 -1.59 2.74 12.77
C PHE A 60 -0.36 2.03 12.17
N ALA A 61 0.81 2.33 12.69
CA ALA A 61 2.02 1.66 12.23
C ALA A 61 1.92 0.14 12.46
N PRO A 62 2.24 -0.70 11.47
CA PRO A 62 2.23 -2.15 11.65
C PRO A 62 3.32 -2.58 12.61
N ARG A 63 3.03 -3.61 13.38
CA ARG A 63 3.98 -4.21 14.33
C ARG A 63 4.58 -5.47 13.78
#